data_9c8682f4dee4d3c54959ed887d825db6
#
_entry.id   9c8682f4dee4d3c54959ed887d825db6
#
_cell.length_a   1.000
_cell.length_b   1.000
_cell.length_c   1.000
_cell.angle_alpha   90.00
_cell.angle_beta   90.00
_cell.angle_gamma   90.00
#
_symmetry.space_group_name_H-M   'P 1'
#
loop_
_entity.id
_entity.type
_entity.pdbx_description
1 polymer ?
#
loop_
_entity_poly.entity_id
_entity_poly.type
_entity_poly.pdbx_seq_one_letter_code
_entity_poly.pdbx_strand_id
1 'polypeptide(L)'
;LKAVEAGADVIDTAISPFSGGTAQPATETLAYALRQLGYQVDLDDKVLVKMADFFKGVRADFLADGTLDPISMATDTQCLNYQIPGGMLSNLISQLKMMNAIDKLDEALAETPKVRAELGYPPLVTPTSQIVGTQAVFNVILGERYKMVPKESKKIMLGEFGQTVKPFNPEVQKKCIGDEKPITCRPADLLDNELEKLESEMAQYKEQDEDVLTYALFPQVAMDFFKYRQAQKTKVDEKAADKKNGAYPV
;
A
#
# COMPACT_ATOMS: atom_id res chain seq x y z
N LEU A 1 12.67 -7.63 19.76
CA LEU A 1 12.88 -8.12 21.14
C LEU A 1 12.04 -7.32 22.15
N LYS A 2 12.16 -5.98 22.17
CA LYS A 2 11.41 -5.14 23.14
C LYS A 2 9.90 -5.26 23.05
N ALA A 3 9.34 -5.54 21.88
CA ALA A 3 7.92 -5.82 21.73
C ALA A 3 7.50 -7.10 22.45
N VAL A 4 8.31 -8.18 22.36
CA VAL A 4 8.08 -9.43 23.06
C VAL A 4 8.19 -9.23 24.58
N GLU A 5 9.22 -8.52 25.05
CA GLU A 5 9.35 -8.18 26.47
C GLU A 5 8.15 -7.36 26.99
N ALA A 6 7.51 -6.57 26.12
CA ALA A 6 6.31 -5.80 26.44
C ALA A 6 5.00 -6.60 26.32
N GLY A 7 5.05 -7.89 25.95
CA GLY A 7 3.91 -8.79 25.89
C GLY A 7 3.33 -9.05 24.50
N ALA A 8 4.07 -8.76 23.41
CA ALA A 8 3.64 -9.15 22.08
C ALA A 8 3.78 -10.66 21.87
N ASP A 9 2.70 -11.34 21.49
CA ASP A 9 2.64 -12.78 21.24
C ASP A 9 3.00 -13.14 19.80
N VAL A 10 2.80 -12.24 18.86
CA VAL A 10 3.07 -12.43 17.43
C VAL A 10 3.99 -11.34 16.91
N ILE A 11 5.04 -11.74 16.21
CA ILE A 11 6.03 -10.83 15.61
C ILE A 11 6.15 -11.10 14.12
N ASP A 12 5.98 -10.06 13.33
CA ASP A 12 6.19 -10.09 11.88
C ASP A 12 7.69 -10.09 11.56
N THR A 13 8.08 -11.02 10.69
CA THR A 13 9.47 -11.21 10.27
C THR A 13 9.56 -11.51 8.78
N ALA A 14 10.76 -11.48 8.21
CA ALA A 14 11.02 -11.87 6.82
C ALA A 14 12.08 -12.96 6.76
N ILE A 15 11.95 -13.90 5.81
CA ILE A 15 13.02 -14.89 5.55
C ILE A 15 14.32 -14.17 5.19
N SER A 16 15.46 -14.66 5.68
CA SER A 16 16.74 -13.92 5.64
C SER A 16 17.15 -13.34 4.29
N PRO A 17 16.92 -13.98 3.11
CA PRO A 17 17.26 -13.36 1.83
C PRO A 17 16.48 -12.08 1.52
N PHE A 18 15.29 -11.88 2.10
CA PHE A 18 14.44 -10.72 1.90
C PHE A 18 14.27 -9.85 3.16
N SER A 19 15.10 -10.07 4.18
CA SER A 19 15.08 -9.32 5.42
C SER A 19 15.96 -8.07 5.40
N GLY A 20 15.74 -7.18 6.35
CA GLY A 20 16.54 -5.95 6.52
C GLY A 20 16.18 -4.84 5.54
N GLY A 21 16.93 -3.75 5.56
CA GLY A 21 16.60 -2.58 4.76
C GLY A 21 15.19 -2.05 5.05
N THR A 22 14.34 -2.01 4.04
CA THR A 22 12.92 -1.61 4.15
C THR A 22 12.00 -2.72 4.65
N ALA A 23 12.49 -3.97 4.76
CA ALA A 23 11.73 -5.13 5.23
C ALA A 23 11.88 -5.36 6.75
N GLN A 24 11.19 -6.38 7.24
CA GLN A 24 11.24 -6.82 8.62
C GLN A 24 12.59 -7.49 8.97
N PRO A 25 12.87 -7.71 10.27
CA PRO A 25 14.03 -8.48 10.71
C PRO A 25 14.00 -9.93 10.20
N ALA A 26 15.18 -10.53 10.05
CA ALA A 26 15.30 -11.93 9.64
C ALA A 26 14.63 -12.87 10.66
N THR A 27 13.75 -13.76 10.19
CA THR A 27 13.05 -14.77 10.97
C THR A 27 14.03 -15.64 11.76
N GLU A 28 15.04 -16.16 11.08
CA GLU A 28 16.04 -17.08 11.64
C GLU A 28 16.81 -16.40 12.78
N THR A 29 17.24 -15.15 12.56
CA THR A 29 18.01 -14.40 13.57
C THR A 29 17.15 -14.10 14.80
N LEU A 30 15.90 -13.67 14.58
CA LEU A 30 15.00 -13.32 15.67
C LEU A 30 14.56 -14.56 16.46
N ALA A 31 14.25 -15.68 15.78
CA ALA A 31 13.92 -16.95 16.40
C ALA A 31 15.06 -17.45 17.29
N TYR A 32 16.29 -17.41 16.78
CA TYR A 32 17.48 -17.79 17.56
C TYR A 32 17.64 -16.88 18.80
N ALA A 33 17.58 -15.57 18.62
CA ALA A 33 17.75 -14.61 19.72
C ALA A 33 16.68 -14.79 20.82
N LEU A 34 15.42 -15.01 20.45
CA LEU A 34 14.33 -15.22 21.40
C LEU A 34 14.51 -16.50 22.18
N ARG A 35 14.91 -17.61 21.55
CA ARG A 35 15.22 -18.87 22.26
C ARG A 35 16.37 -18.70 23.25
N GLN A 36 17.43 -17.95 22.89
CA GLN A 36 18.55 -17.67 23.82
C GLN A 36 18.09 -16.82 25.03
N LEU A 37 17.04 -16.06 24.90
CA LEU A 37 16.43 -15.29 25.99
C LEU A 37 15.38 -16.09 26.76
N GLY A 38 15.19 -17.39 26.46
CA GLY A 38 14.28 -18.29 27.19
C GLY A 38 12.84 -18.28 26.70
N TYR A 39 12.54 -17.62 25.58
CA TYR A 39 11.20 -17.68 24.99
C TYR A 39 10.99 -18.95 24.17
N GLN A 40 9.79 -19.49 24.20
CA GLN A 40 9.40 -20.59 23.33
C GLN A 40 9.13 -20.07 21.92
N VAL A 41 9.79 -20.68 20.93
CA VAL A 41 9.60 -20.36 19.50
C VAL A 41 9.51 -21.66 18.73
N ASP A 42 8.30 -22.01 18.28
CA ASP A 42 7.96 -23.27 17.62
C ASP A 42 8.21 -23.21 16.11
N LEU A 43 9.47 -22.98 15.72
CA LEU A 43 9.91 -22.99 14.33
C LEU A 43 10.98 -24.05 14.11
N ASP A 44 10.91 -24.79 13.01
CA ASP A 44 11.92 -25.77 12.61
C ASP A 44 13.06 -25.09 11.84
N ASP A 45 14.24 -25.02 12.45
CA ASP A 45 15.42 -24.39 11.86
C ASP A 45 15.86 -25.05 10.55
N LYS A 46 15.65 -26.36 10.39
CA LYS A 46 15.99 -27.07 9.15
C LYS A 46 15.07 -26.66 8.01
N VAL A 47 13.80 -26.39 8.31
CA VAL A 47 12.84 -25.87 7.34
C VAL A 47 13.20 -24.45 6.97
N LEU A 48 13.51 -23.60 7.96
CA LEU A 48 13.92 -22.20 7.71
C LEU A 48 15.16 -22.11 6.82
N VAL A 49 16.17 -22.96 7.05
CA VAL A 49 17.38 -23.03 6.21
C VAL A 49 17.02 -23.41 4.77
N LYS A 50 16.17 -24.43 4.57
CA LYS A 50 15.74 -24.82 3.22
C LYS A 50 14.97 -23.71 2.52
N MET A 51 14.10 -23.00 3.21
CA MET A 51 13.39 -21.85 2.69
C MET A 51 14.37 -20.75 2.29
N ALA A 52 15.31 -20.40 3.18
CA ALA A 52 16.30 -19.39 2.90
C ALA A 52 17.15 -19.75 1.67
N ASP A 53 17.58 -21.00 1.53
CA ASP A 53 18.37 -21.47 0.38
C ASP A 53 17.58 -21.36 -0.93
N PHE A 54 16.30 -21.71 -0.93
CA PHE A 54 15.43 -21.53 -2.09
C PHE A 54 15.31 -20.04 -2.48
N PHE A 55 15.01 -19.17 -1.51
CA PHE A 55 14.79 -17.75 -1.77
C PHE A 55 16.08 -16.97 -2.10
N LYS A 56 17.27 -17.50 -1.87
CA LYS A 56 18.52 -16.91 -2.37
C LYS A 56 18.55 -16.82 -3.90
N GLY A 57 18.05 -17.86 -4.57
CA GLY A 57 17.92 -17.85 -6.03
C GLY A 57 16.93 -16.80 -6.52
N VAL A 58 15.74 -16.79 -5.95
CA VAL A 58 14.70 -15.80 -6.28
C VAL A 58 15.20 -14.37 -6.05
N ARG A 59 15.91 -14.12 -4.96
CA ARG A 59 16.53 -12.81 -4.70
C ARG A 59 17.54 -12.43 -5.76
N ALA A 60 18.36 -13.38 -6.22
CA ALA A 60 19.35 -13.13 -7.27
C ALA A 60 18.65 -12.73 -8.58
N ASP A 61 17.57 -13.40 -8.94
CA ASP A 61 16.76 -13.08 -10.12
C ASP A 61 16.14 -11.67 -10.01
N PHE A 62 15.57 -11.33 -8.87
CA PHE A 62 14.98 -10.00 -8.62
C PHE A 62 15.99 -8.86 -8.60
N LEU A 63 17.24 -9.14 -8.19
CA LEU A 63 18.32 -8.17 -8.31
C LEU A 63 18.77 -7.99 -9.76
N ALA A 64 18.81 -9.08 -10.53
CA ALA A 64 19.24 -9.05 -11.92
C ALA A 64 18.25 -8.35 -12.84
N ASP A 65 16.94 -8.51 -12.61
CA ASP A 65 15.87 -7.88 -13.39
C ASP A 65 15.44 -6.50 -12.89
N GLY A 66 15.99 -6.04 -11.74
CA GLY A 66 15.70 -4.74 -11.14
C GLY A 66 14.40 -4.69 -10.33
N THR A 67 13.71 -5.81 -10.15
CA THR A 67 12.52 -5.91 -9.28
C THR A 67 12.88 -5.56 -7.82
N LEU A 68 14.04 -6.05 -7.35
CA LEU A 68 14.59 -5.69 -6.04
C LEU A 68 15.66 -4.62 -6.20
N ASP A 69 15.39 -3.42 -5.68
CA ASP A 69 16.35 -2.33 -5.70
C ASP A 69 17.36 -2.43 -4.56
N PRO A 70 18.67 -2.40 -4.83
CA PRO A 70 19.70 -2.39 -3.79
C PRO A 70 19.54 -1.26 -2.75
N ILE A 71 19.01 -0.10 -3.14
CA ILE A 71 18.76 1.02 -2.23
C ILE A 71 17.78 0.63 -1.12
N SER A 72 16.74 -0.13 -1.47
CA SER A 72 15.73 -0.59 -0.49
C SER A 72 16.27 -1.66 0.48
N MET A 73 17.43 -2.23 0.18
CA MET A 73 18.07 -3.25 1.02
C MET A 73 19.11 -2.67 1.98
N ALA A 74 19.51 -1.41 1.76
CA ALA A 74 20.47 -0.74 2.63
C ALA A 74 19.83 -0.34 3.97
N THR A 75 20.61 -0.45 5.05
CA THR A 75 20.22 0.11 6.34
C THR A 75 20.65 1.56 6.37
N ASP A 76 19.66 2.47 6.45
CA ASP A 76 19.90 3.90 6.58
C ASP A 76 19.23 4.42 7.86
N THR A 77 20.03 4.89 8.81
CA THR A 77 19.54 5.47 10.07
C THR A 77 18.88 6.84 9.89
N GLN A 78 19.04 7.48 8.75
CA GLN A 78 18.35 8.73 8.41
C GLN A 78 16.83 8.56 8.39
N CYS A 79 16.33 7.32 8.21
CA CYS A 79 14.90 7.03 8.29
C CYS A 79 14.29 7.47 9.64
N LEU A 80 15.07 7.52 10.72
CA LEU A 80 14.63 8.02 12.03
C LEU A 80 14.37 9.53 12.00
N ASN A 81 15.15 10.28 11.23
CA ASN A 81 14.99 11.72 11.06
C ASN A 81 13.81 12.05 10.13
N TYR A 82 13.68 11.31 9.04
CA TYR A 82 12.61 11.49 8.06
C TYR A 82 11.29 10.84 8.49
N GLN A 83 11.31 10.02 9.55
CA GLN A 83 10.12 9.32 10.10
C GLN A 83 9.40 8.42 9.06
N ILE A 84 10.14 7.86 8.12
CA ILE A 84 9.60 7.11 7.00
C ILE A 84 9.70 5.61 7.27
N PRO A 85 8.56 4.89 7.31
CA PRO A 85 8.56 3.42 7.35
C PRO A 85 9.16 2.82 6.08
N GLY A 86 9.74 1.61 6.19
CA GLY A 86 10.41 0.94 5.07
C GLY A 86 9.55 0.78 3.81
N GLY A 87 8.28 0.36 3.95
CA GLY A 87 7.35 0.25 2.82
C GLY A 87 7.05 1.60 2.15
N MET A 88 7.05 2.70 2.90
CA MET A 88 6.90 4.05 2.34
C MET A 88 8.15 4.44 1.54
N LEU A 89 9.35 4.12 2.03
CA LEU A 89 10.60 4.43 1.33
C LEU A 89 10.67 3.74 -0.03
N SER A 90 10.35 2.44 -0.09
CA SER A 90 10.34 1.71 -1.37
C SER A 90 9.32 2.28 -2.37
N ASN A 91 8.15 2.72 -1.90
CA ASN A 91 7.17 3.40 -2.74
C ASN A 91 7.68 4.76 -3.27
N LEU A 92 8.34 5.57 -2.42
CA LEU A 92 8.95 6.85 -2.84
C LEU A 92 10.01 6.63 -3.92
N ILE A 93 10.89 5.66 -3.73
CA ILE A 93 11.93 5.29 -4.70
C ILE A 93 11.27 4.92 -6.04
N SER A 94 10.25 4.06 -6.01
CA SER A 94 9.54 3.63 -7.22
C SER A 94 8.86 4.81 -7.93
N GLN A 95 8.18 5.70 -7.21
CA GLN A 95 7.55 6.89 -7.78
C GLN A 95 8.57 7.82 -8.43
N LEU A 96 9.67 8.12 -7.73
CA LEU A 96 10.72 8.98 -8.25
C LEU A 96 11.42 8.39 -9.49
N LYS A 97 11.61 7.06 -9.51
CA LYS A 97 12.14 6.37 -10.70
C LYS A 97 11.19 6.48 -11.89
N MET A 98 9.88 6.25 -11.71
CA MET A 98 8.89 6.41 -12.78
C MET A 98 8.84 7.84 -13.34
N MET A 99 9.18 8.83 -12.50
CA MET A 99 9.23 10.25 -12.89
C MET A 99 10.62 10.70 -13.37
N ASN A 100 11.60 9.79 -13.48
CA ASN A 100 13.01 10.07 -13.79
C ASN A 100 13.63 11.14 -12.88
N ALA A 101 13.29 11.11 -11.59
CA ALA A 101 13.68 12.11 -10.59
C ALA A 101 14.26 11.47 -9.31
N ILE A 102 14.96 10.34 -9.46
CA ILE A 102 15.57 9.63 -8.31
C ILE A 102 16.63 10.47 -7.59
N ASP A 103 17.27 11.40 -8.29
CA ASP A 103 18.20 12.40 -7.75
C ASP A 103 17.54 13.34 -6.71
N LYS A 104 16.21 13.40 -6.68
CA LYS A 104 15.40 14.18 -5.74
C LYS A 104 15.01 13.41 -4.48
N LEU A 105 15.52 12.20 -4.27
CA LEU A 105 15.13 11.36 -3.14
C LEU A 105 15.39 12.04 -1.79
N ASP A 106 16.58 12.60 -1.57
CA ASP A 106 16.93 13.23 -0.30
C ASP A 106 16.05 14.46 0.00
N GLU A 107 15.72 15.25 -1.04
CA GLU A 107 14.82 16.39 -0.90
C GLU A 107 13.40 15.92 -0.53
N ALA A 108 12.88 14.86 -1.15
CA ALA A 108 11.57 14.28 -0.85
C ALA A 108 11.52 13.68 0.56
N LEU A 109 12.60 13.04 1.00
CA LEU A 109 12.73 12.52 2.35
C LEU A 109 12.70 13.66 3.38
N ALA A 110 13.43 14.75 3.15
CA ALA A 110 13.46 15.93 4.03
C ALA A 110 12.13 16.71 4.03
N GLU A 111 11.36 16.64 2.95
CA GLU A 111 10.05 17.28 2.82
C GLU A 111 8.93 16.50 3.54
N THR A 112 9.05 15.19 3.64
CA THR A 112 8.03 14.29 4.22
C THR A 112 7.60 14.64 5.64
N PRO A 113 8.50 14.92 6.61
CA PRO A 113 8.10 15.32 7.95
C PRO A 113 7.32 16.64 7.99
N LYS A 114 7.63 17.58 7.09
CA LYS A 114 6.93 18.87 6.98
C LYS A 114 5.51 18.67 6.49
N VAL A 115 5.34 17.92 5.41
CA VAL A 115 4.02 17.56 4.87
C VAL A 115 3.21 16.81 5.93
N ARG A 116 3.81 15.84 6.63
CA ARG A 116 3.15 15.12 7.72
C ARG A 116 2.64 16.05 8.80
N ALA A 117 3.46 17.00 9.23
CA ALA A 117 3.07 17.98 10.26
C ALA A 117 1.90 18.86 9.80
N GLU A 118 1.95 19.34 8.56
CA GLU A 118 0.92 20.19 7.96
C GLU A 118 -0.40 19.46 7.75
N LEU A 119 -0.34 18.15 7.49
CA LEU A 119 -1.50 17.26 7.40
C LEU A 119 -2.02 16.76 8.79
N GLY A 120 -1.58 17.39 9.89
CA GLY A 120 -2.07 17.09 11.23
C GLY A 120 -1.54 15.79 11.82
N TYR A 121 -0.36 15.34 11.39
CA TYR A 121 0.33 14.14 11.83
C TYR A 121 -0.49 12.85 11.61
N PRO A 122 -0.97 12.57 10.40
CA PRO A 122 -1.57 11.28 10.12
C PRO A 122 -0.58 10.15 10.43
N PRO A 123 -1.07 8.95 10.85
CA PRO A 123 -0.20 7.79 11.01
C PRO A 123 0.42 7.43 9.66
N LEU A 124 1.73 7.09 9.66
CA LEU A 124 2.41 6.69 8.42
C LEU A 124 2.22 5.20 8.14
N VAL A 125 0.98 4.81 7.94
CA VAL A 125 0.53 3.48 7.51
C VAL A 125 -0.31 3.63 6.24
N THR A 126 -0.54 2.54 5.50
CA THR A 126 -1.41 2.57 4.31
C THR A 126 -2.84 2.98 4.69
N PRO A 127 -3.49 3.90 3.98
CA PRO A 127 -3.02 4.63 2.77
C PRO A 127 -2.33 5.97 3.09
N THR A 128 -2.36 6.48 4.30
CA THR A 128 -1.91 7.83 4.66
C THR A 128 -0.42 8.05 4.45
N SER A 129 0.40 7.01 4.63
CA SER A 129 1.84 7.09 4.31
C SER A 129 2.09 7.40 2.83
N GLN A 130 1.32 6.78 1.93
CA GLN A 130 1.41 7.02 0.50
C GLN A 130 0.95 8.43 0.14
N ILE A 131 -0.11 8.92 0.78
CA ILE A 131 -0.63 10.27 0.55
C ILE A 131 0.39 11.33 0.94
N VAL A 132 0.98 11.20 2.15
CA VAL A 132 2.04 12.10 2.63
C VAL A 132 3.25 12.04 1.70
N GLY A 133 3.69 10.85 1.31
CA GLY A 133 4.84 10.67 0.43
C GLY A 133 4.63 11.26 -0.96
N THR A 134 3.48 10.99 -1.58
CA THR A 134 3.15 11.53 -2.90
C THR A 134 3.07 13.06 -2.89
N GLN A 135 2.50 13.65 -1.83
CA GLN A 135 2.48 15.11 -1.69
C GLN A 135 3.88 15.68 -1.53
N ALA A 136 4.76 15.02 -0.74
CA ALA A 136 6.15 15.45 -0.58
C ALA A 136 6.92 15.40 -1.93
N VAL A 137 6.74 14.34 -2.70
CA VAL A 137 7.33 14.21 -4.05
C VAL A 137 6.86 15.35 -4.96
N PHE A 138 5.57 15.64 -5.01
CA PHE A 138 5.08 16.73 -5.86
C PHE A 138 5.58 18.11 -5.41
N ASN A 139 5.67 18.35 -4.11
CA ASN A 139 6.23 19.61 -3.59
C ASN A 139 7.67 19.83 -4.09
N VAL A 140 8.47 18.77 -4.12
CA VAL A 140 9.88 18.83 -4.55
C VAL A 140 10.00 18.93 -6.08
N ILE A 141 9.31 18.05 -6.83
CA ILE A 141 9.44 17.99 -8.29
C ILE A 141 8.95 19.29 -8.94
N LEU A 142 7.85 19.85 -8.45
CA LEU A 142 7.28 21.08 -9.02
C LEU A 142 7.95 22.36 -8.54
N GLY A 143 8.88 22.27 -7.57
CA GLY A 143 9.61 23.40 -7.02
C GLY A 143 8.75 24.38 -6.21
N GLU A 144 7.47 24.12 -6.08
CA GLU A 144 6.51 24.92 -5.30
C GLU A 144 5.61 24.00 -4.48
N ARG A 145 5.56 24.25 -3.17
CA ARG A 145 4.79 23.43 -2.23
C ARG A 145 3.29 23.60 -2.46
N TYR A 146 2.59 22.46 -2.53
CA TYR A 146 1.14 22.41 -2.79
C TYR A 146 0.67 23.11 -4.07
N LYS A 147 1.54 23.21 -5.07
CA LYS A 147 1.14 23.63 -6.43
C LYS A 147 0.22 22.60 -7.06
N MET A 148 0.51 21.34 -6.85
CA MET A 148 -0.34 20.21 -7.17
C MET A 148 -0.74 19.49 -5.89
N VAL A 149 -2.05 19.31 -5.71
CA VAL A 149 -2.62 18.61 -4.56
C VAL A 149 -3.39 17.40 -5.06
N PRO A 150 -2.90 16.16 -4.82
CA PRO A 150 -3.62 14.95 -5.15
C PRO A 150 -5.01 14.91 -4.50
N LYS A 151 -5.94 14.20 -5.13
CA LYS A 151 -7.31 14.05 -4.62
C LYS A 151 -7.33 13.52 -3.19
N GLU A 152 -6.47 12.57 -2.89
CA GLU A 152 -6.35 11.94 -1.57
C GLU A 152 -5.86 12.93 -0.51
N SER A 153 -4.91 13.82 -0.86
CA SER A 153 -4.45 14.88 0.05
C SER A 153 -5.57 15.86 0.39
N LYS A 154 -6.42 16.21 -0.59
CA LYS A 154 -7.63 17.01 -0.35
C LYS A 154 -8.61 16.30 0.57
N LYS A 155 -8.85 15.01 0.35
CA LYS A 155 -9.76 14.18 1.15
C LYS A 155 -9.35 14.10 2.62
N ILE A 156 -8.04 13.99 2.92
CA ILE A 156 -7.56 14.09 4.31
C ILE A 156 -7.98 15.42 4.92
N MET A 157 -7.72 16.53 4.22
CA MET A 157 -8.03 17.87 4.72
C MET A 157 -9.52 18.20 4.79
N LEU A 158 -10.34 17.47 4.01
CA LEU A 158 -11.81 17.49 4.10
C LEU A 158 -12.35 16.61 5.24
N GLY A 159 -11.48 15.86 5.94
CA GLY A 159 -11.88 14.99 7.04
C GLY A 159 -12.45 13.64 6.62
N GLU A 160 -12.38 13.27 5.33
CA GLU A 160 -12.89 11.99 4.82
C GLU A 160 -12.10 10.77 5.33
N PHE A 161 -10.91 10.97 5.88
CA PHE A 161 -10.10 9.93 6.57
C PHE A 161 -10.26 9.97 8.10
N GLY A 162 -11.23 10.74 8.62
CA GLY A 162 -11.44 10.93 10.04
C GLY A 162 -10.57 12.04 10.64
N GLN A 163 -10.48 12.04 11.97
CA GLN A 163 -9.76 13.07 12.71
C GLN A 163 -8.25 12.78 12.76
N THR A 164 -7.45 13.82 12.59
CA THR A 164 -5.99 13.78 12.74
C THR A 164 -5.56 14.07 14.19
N VAL A 165 -4.33 13.70 14.54
CA VAL A 165 -3.77 13.88 15.89
C VAL A 165 -3.65 15.34 16.29
N LYS A 166 -3.36 16.21 15.31
CA LYS A 166 -3.31 17.67 15.49
C LYS A 166 -4.11 18.36 14.40
N PRO A 167 -4.52 19.61 14.61
CA PRO A 167 -5.14 20.41 13.56
C PRO A 167 -4.24 20.50 12.32
N PHE A 168 -4.85 20.63 11.15
CA PHE A 168 -4.15 20.95 9.91
C PHE A 168 -3.49 22.34 10.00
N ASN A 169 -2.42 22.56 9.21
CA ASN A 169 -1.92 23.91 9.00
C ASN A 169 -3.01 24.73 8.24
N PRO A 170 -3.51 25.83 8.78
CA PRO A 170 -4.64 26.55 8.19
C PRO A 170 -4.36 27.13 6.80
N GLU A 171 -3.13 27.60 6.55
CA GLU A 171 -2.72 28.16 5.25
C GLU A 171 -2.66 27.06 4.20
N VAL A 172 -2.09 25.90 4.56
CA VAL A 172 -2.01 24.74 3.67
C VAL A 172 -3.41 24.18 3.41
N GLN A 173 -4.25 24.06 4.44
CA GLN A 173 -5.62 23.60 4.30
C GLN A 173 -6.40 24.50 3.32
N LYS A 174 -6.33 25.82 3.50
CA LYS A 174 -6.97 26.78 2.59
C LYS A 174 -6.44 26.67 1.15
N LYS A 175 -5.12 26.48 0.99
CA LYS A 175 -4.50 26.28 -0.33
C LYS A 175 -5.02 25.00 -1.02
N CYS A 176 -5.28 23.93 -0.25
CA CYS A 176 -5.66 22.62 -0.78
C CYS A 176 -7.15 22.49 -1.07
N ILE A 177 -8.02 23.00 -0.19
CA ILE A 177 -9.48 22.81 -0.28
C ILE A 177 -10.26 24.11 -0.51
N GLY A 178 -9.59 25.28 -0.50
CA GLY A 178 -10.24 26.58 -0.71
C GLY A 178 -11.23 26.89 0.39
N ASP A 179 -12.47 27.17 0.00
CA ASP A 179 -13.57 27.50 0.91
C ASP A 179 -14.47 26.28 1.22
N GLU A 180 -14.07 25.08 0.80
CA GLU A 180 -14.78 23.84 1.14
C GLU A 180 -14.73 23.59 2.66
N LYS A 181 -15.85 23.16 3.22
CA LYS A 181 -15.95 22.91 4.66
C LYS A 181 -15.62 21.45 4.95
N PRO A 182 -14.64 21.18 5.84
CA PRO A 182 -14.38 19.82 6.29
C PRO A 182 -15.58 19.21 7.01
N ILE A 183 -15.77 17.92 6.83
CA ILE A 183 -16.72 17.14 7.64
C ILE A 183 -16.18 16.99 9.06
N THR A 184 -17.06 17.00 10.03
CA THR A 184 -16.72 16.89 11.46
C THR A 184 -17.33 15.65 12.13
N CYS A 185 -18.20 14.95 11.42
CA CYS A 185 -18.76 13.66 11.82
C CYS A 185 -17.86 12.50 11.39
N ARG A 186 -18.21 11.28 11.80
CA ARG A 186 -17.58 10.08 11.30
C ARG A 186 -17.87 9.93 9.79
N PRO A 187 -16.86 9.79 8.92
CA PRO A 187 -17.07 9.72 7.46
C PRO A 187 -18.07 8.64 7.03
N ALA A 188 -18.06 7.49 7.70
CA ALA A 188 -18.97 6.39 7.39
C ALA A 188 -20.45 6.73 7.62
N ASP A 189 -20.78 7.73 8.47
CA ASP A 189 -22.15 8.15 8.71
C ASP A 189 -22.76 8.94 7.54
N LEU A 190 -21.92 9.32 6.57
CA LEU A 190 -22.32 10.00 5.33
C LEU A 190 -22.50 9.05 4.16
N LEU A 191 -22.24 7.75 4.34
CA LEU A 191 -22.37 6.75 3.30
C LEU A 191 -23.78 6.15 3.31
N ASP A 192 -24.41 6.12 2.17
CA ASP A 192 -25.65 5.40 1.96
C ASP A 192 -25.39 3.88 1.89
N ASN A 193 -26.42 3.09 2.21
CA ASN A 193 -26.36 1.64 2.00
C ASN A 193 -26.46 1.32 0.50
N GLU A 194 -25.41 0.80 -0.07
CA GLU A 194 -25.34 0.49 -1.50
C GLU A 194 -25.66 -0.98 -1.83
N LEU A 195 -25.78 -1.88 -0.84
CA LEU A 195 -25.88 -3.33 -1.08
C LEU A 195 -27.08 -3.69 -1.94
N GLU A 196 -28.27 -3.18 -1.66
CA GLU A 196 -29.50 -3.49 -2.44
C GLU A 196 -29.38 -3.05 -3.90
N LYS A 197 -28.76 -1.88 -4.13
CA LYS A 197 -28.48 -1.37 -5.48
C LYS A 197 -27.50 -2.27 -6.20
N LEU A 198 -26.38 -2.63 -5.55
CA LEU A 198 -25.35 -3.48 -6.12
C LEU A 198 -25.86 -4.90 -6.39
N GLU A 199 -26.71 -5.46 -5.54
CA GLU A 199 -27.38 -6.73 -5.78
C GLU A 199 -28.25 -6.68 -7.04
N SER A 200 -29.00 -5.60 -7.23
CA SER A 200 -29.80 -5.41 -8.43
C SER A 200 -28.97 -5.28 -9.69
N GLU A 201 -27.87 -4.52 -9.64
CA GLU A 201 -26.94 -4.36 -10.75
C GLU A 201 -26.25 -5.68 -11.10
N MET A 202 -25.96 -6.51 -10.10
CA MET A 202 -25.25 -7.77 -10.25
C MET A 202 -26.15 -8.98 -10.52
N ALA A 203 -27.47 -8.83 -10.56
CA ALA A 203 -28.44 -9.92 -10.64
C ALA A 203 -28.13 -10.95 -11.76
N GLN A 204 -27.64 -10.50 -12.90
CA GLN A 204 -27.30 -11.37 -14.03
C GLN A 204 -25.93 -12.09 -13.91
N TYR A 205 -25.05 -11.64 -13.02
CA TYR A 205 -23.70 -12.19 -12.84
C TYR A 205 -23.53 -12.88 -11.49
N LYS A 206 -24.41 -12.59 -10.52
CA LYS A 206 -24.36 -13.12 -9.16
C LYS A 206 -24.59 -14.64 -9.16
N GLU A 207 -23.62 -15.37 -8.62
CA GLU A 207 -23.71 -16.81 -8.37
C GLU A 207 -23.64 -17.14 -6.88
N GLN A 208 -23.05 -16.22 -6.10
CA GLN A 208 -22.91 -16.30 -4.65
C GLN A 208 -22.89 -14.89 -4.04
N ASP A 209 -23.08 -14.77 -2.74
CA ASP A 209 -23.20 -13.46 -2.08
C ASP A 209 -21.89 -12.66 -2.15
N GLU A 210 -20.75 -13.34 -2.12
CA GLU A 210 -19.41 -12.74 -2.27
C GLU A 210 -19.21 -12.03 -3.60
N ASP A 211 -19.96 -12.38 -4.64
CA ASP A 211 -19.86 -11.71 -5.95
C ASP A 211 -20.29 -10.25 -5.87
N VAL A 212 -21.31 -9.94 -5.06
CA VAL A 212 -21.76 -8.56 -4.83
C VAL A 212 -20.68 -7.77 -4.10
N LEU A 213 -20.05 -8.37 -3.08
CA LEU A 213 -18.96 -7.75 -2.33
C LEU A 213 -17.72 -7.54 -3.22
N THR A 214 -17.41 -8.52 -4.07
CA THR A 214 -16.31 -8.42 -5.04
C THR A 214 -16.52 -7.25 -6.00
N TYR A 215 -17.75 -7.11 -6.50
CA TYR A 215 -18.11 -5.98 -7.37
C TYR A 215 -18.07 -4.65 -6.63
N ALA A 216 -18.57 -4.59 -5.39
CA ALA A 216 -18.53 -3.39 -4.57
C ALA A 216 -17.09 -2.87 -4.35
N LEU A 217 -16.15 -3.77 -4.11
CA LEU A 217 -14.75 -3.43 -3.81
C LEU A 217 -13.92 -3.19 -5.09
N PHE A 218 -14.17 -3.96 -6.14
CA PHE A 218 -13.35 -3.98 -7.36
C PHE A 218 -14.20 -4.04 -8.63
N PRO A 219 -15.06 -3.04 -8.94
CA PRO A 219 -16.10 -3.16 -9.96
C PRO A 219 -15.55 -3.55 -11.34
N GLN A 220 -14.46 -2.94 -11.78
CA GLN A 220 -13.89 -3.21 -13.10
C GLN A 220 -13.33 -4.63 -13.20
N VAL A 221 -12.52 -5.03 -12.23
CA VAL A 221 -11.88 -6.36 -12.20
C VAL A 221 -12.92 -7.46 -11.99
N ALA A 222 -13.93 -7.22 -11.16
CA ALA A 222 -15.03 -8.13 -10.92
C ALA A 222 -15.80 -8.44 -12.22
N MET A 223 -16.15 -7.40 -12.99
CA MET A 223 -16.86 -7.59 -14.25
C MET A 223 -16.06 -8.37 -15.28
N ASP A 224 -14.76 -8.14 -15.37
CA ASP A 224 -13.89 -8.92 -16.26
C ASP A 224 -13.82 -10.38 -15.80
N PHE A 225 -13.72 -10.62 -14.49
CA PHE A 225 -13.74 -11.98 -13.92
C PHE A 225 -15.08 -12.70 -14.14
N PHE A 226 -16.21 -12.03 -13.92
CA PHE A 226 -17.52 -12.65 -14.09
C PHE A 226 -17.80 -13.03 -15.56
N LYS A 227 -17.40 -12.18 -16.51
CA LYS A 227 -17.44 -12.52 -17.93
C LYS A 227 -16.55 -13.71 -18.28
N TYR A 228 -15.32 -13.73 -17.74
CA TYR A 228 -14.42 -14.87 -17.89
C TYR A 228 -15.05 -16.15 -17.30
N ARG A 229 -15.58 -16.10 -16.08
CA ARG A 229 -16.24 -17.22 -15.42
C ARG A 229 -17.44 -17.73 -16.26
N GLN A 230 -18.22 -16.83 -16.80
CA GLN A 230 -19.34 -17.18 -17.68
C GLN A 230 -18.86 -17.83 -18.99
N ALA A 231 -17.81 -17.27 -19.61
CA ALA A 231 -17.20 -17.83 -20.81
C ALA A 231 -16.68 -19.26 -20.59
N GLN A 232 -16.05 -19.52 -19.44
CA GLN A 232 -15.60 -20.87 -19.06
C GLN A 232 -16.76 -21.88 -18.94
N LYS A 233 -17.93 -21.44 -18.46
CA LYS A 233 -19.13 -22.30 -18.35
C LYS A 233 -19.82 -22.54 -19.68
N THR A 234 -19.98 -21.50 -20.47
CA THR A 234 -20.67 -21.55 -21.77
C THR A 234 -19.77 -22.01 -22.90
N LYS A 235 -18.44 -22.03 -22.65
CA LYS A 235 -17.41 -22.25 -23.69
C LYS A 235 -17.50 -21.26 -24.85
N VAL A 236 -17.97 -20.04 -24.56
CA VAL A 236 -18.05 -18.92 -25.52
C VAL A 236 -17.35 -17.70 -24.93
N ASP A 237 -16.33 -17.19 -25.59
CA ASP A 237 -15.71 -15.91 -25.28
C ASP A 237 -16.38 -14.81 -26.13
N GLU A 238 -17.21 -13.98 -25.49
CA GLU A 238 -17.89 -12.88 -26.17
C GLU A 238 -16.92 -11.80 -26.70
N LYS A 239 -15.73 -11.66 -26.12
CA LYS A 239 -14.71 -10.72 -26.61
C LYS A 239 -14.06 -11.20 -27.91
N ALA A 240 -13.94 -12.50 -28.07
CA ALA A 240 -13.39 -13.13 -29.27
C ALA A 240 -14.49 -13.50 -30.30
N ALA A 241 -15.77 -13.35 -29.92
CA ALA A 241 -16.89 -13.69 -30.79
C ALA A 241 -17.02 -12.70 -31.95
N ASP A 242 -16.94 -13.20 -33.16
CA ASP A 242 -17.29 -12.45 -34.36
C ASP A 242 -18.79 -12.60 -34.64
N LYS A 243 -19.59 -11.73 -34.05
CA LYS A 243 -21.05 -11.72 -34.19
C LYS A 243 -21.52 -11.54 -35.63
N LYS A 244 -20.69 -10.91 -36.48
CA LYS A 244 -21.02 -10.62 -37.88
C LYS A 244 -20.92 -11.90 -38.76
N ASN A 245 -19.97 -12.77 -38.45
CA ASN A 245 -19.74 -14.01 -39.18
C ASN A 245 -20.21 -15.24 -38.41
N GLY A 246 -20.85 -15.09 -37.25
CA GLY A 246 -21.37 -16.19 -36.44
C GLY A 246 -20.28 -17.07 -35.81
N ALA A 247 -19.06 -16.56 -35.67
CA ALA A 247 -17.94 -17.28 -35.07
C ALA A 247 -17.87 -17.00 -33.56
N TYR A 248 -18.02 -18.09 -32.78
CA TYR A 248 -17.95 -18.05 -31.31
C TYR A 248 -16.82 -18.98 -30.85
N PRO A 249 -15.58 -18.47 -30.75
CA PRO A 249 -14.45 -19.28 -30.29
C PRO A 249 -14.65 -19.70 -28.85
N VAL A 250 -14.20 -20.92 -28.55
CA VAL A 250 -14.27 -21.56 -27.22
C VAL A 250 -13.02 -21.24 -26.42
#